data_5f0c919f71fa67fae68b6a3ed01b8ca7
#
_entry.id   5f0c919f71fa67fae68b6a3ed01b8ca7
#
_cell.length_a   1.000
_cell.length_b   1.000
_cell.length_c   1.000
_cell.angle_alpha   90.00
_cell.angle_beta   90.00
_cell.angle_gamma   90.00
#
_symmetry.space_group_name_H-M   'P 1'
#
loop_
_entity.id
_entity.type
_entity.pdbx_description
1 polymer ?
#
loop_
_entity_poly.entity_id
_entity_poly.type
_entity_poly.pdbx_seq_one_letter_code
_entity_poly.pdbx_strand_id
1 'polypeptide(L)'
;MAFIEIGFNTKRPLILGRGGFGTQLNDWLMDEGWGSADFLDDNAPDAVGGLRDSVDPAILKRGRPAFVALGDNKLRVELLQKLAAAGYSTPVFISDAASVSPSAVLEPGCIILPQAYVGADAHLGVGCIVNAGAIVDHNAHLGRGVHVAPGGIVKASAEVADFGKVDSGEIVRSPWENQ
;
A
#
# COMPACT_ATOMS: atom_id res chain seq x y z
N MET A 1 -0.10 -6.34 24.31
CA MET A 1 0.26 -6.28 22.90
C MET A 1 1.63 -5.65 22.82
N ALA A 2 2.63 -6.38 22.37
CA ALA A 2 3.98 -5.84 22.24
C ALA A 2 4.06 -5.16 20.88
N PHE A 3 4.02 -3.83 20.87
CA PHE A 3 4.50 -3.07 19.74
C PHE A 3 5.99 -3.40 19.59
N ILE A 4 6.36 -4.02 18.48
CA ILE A 4 7.75 -4.07 18.09
C ILE A 4 8.10 -2.61 17.78
N GLU A 5 8.73 -1.93 18.73
CA GLU A 5 9.50 -0.72 18.47
C GLU A 5 10.62 -1.11 17.50
N ILE A 6 10.31 -1.18 16.22
CA ILE A 6 11.32 -1.04 15.21
C ILE A 6 11.73 0.41 15.32
N GLY A 7 12.89 0.68 15.93
CA GLY A 7 13.47 2.01 16.07
C GLY A 7 13.72 2.63 14.69
N PHE A 8 12.65 3.05 14.04
CA PHE A 8 12.73 3.91 12.87
C PHE A 8 13.11 5.29 13.38
N ASN A 9 14.42 5.54 13.37
CA ASN A 9 14.94 6.89 13.34
C ASN A 9 14.06 7.69 12.36
N THR A 10 13.54 8.83 12.78
CA THR A 10 12.63 9.77 12.11
C THR A 10 13.13 10.24 10.73
N LYS A 11 13.48 9.32 9.86
CA LYS A 11 13.91 9.60 8.50
C LYS A 11 12.68 9.88 7.66
N ARG A 12 12.70 11.02 6.97
CA ARG A 12 11.68 11.37 5.98
C ARG A 12 11.48 10.19 5.04
N PRO A 13 10.25 9.64 4.90
CA PRO A 13 9.99 8.54 3.97
C PRO A 13 10.15 9.01 2.53
N LEU A 14 10.33 8.09 1.61
CA LEU A 14 10.27 8.34 0.18
C LEU A 14 8.90 7.87 -0.33
N ILE A 15 8.25 8.69 -1.15
CA ILE A 15 7.01 8.30 -1.83
C ILE A 15 7.26 8.39 -3.35
N LEU A 16 7.02 7.29 -4.05
CA LEU A 16 7.00 7.22 -5.50
C LEU A 16 5.58 7.51 -5.98
N GLY A 17 5.42 8.63 -6.71
CA GLY A 17 4.14 9.19 -7.13
C GLY A 17 3.74 10.40 -6.29
N ARG A 18 3.66 11.60 -6.95
CA ARG A 18 3.28 12.89 -6.33
C ARG A 18 1.88 13.35 -6.77
N GLY A 19 1.08 12.41 -7.32
CA GLY A 19 -0.33 12.66 -7.63
C GLY A 19 -1.18 12.78 -6.35
N GLY A 20 -2.49 12.93 -6.50
CA GLY A 20 -3.42 13.07 -5.37
C GLY A 20 -3.29 11.98 -4.31
N PHE A 21 -3.09 10.72 -4.73
CA PHE A 21 -2.91 9.61 -3.80
C PHE A 21 -1.59 9.69 -3.02
N GLY A 22 -0.48 10.05 -3.67
CA GLY A 22 0.80 10.22 -2.99
C GLY A 22 0.79 11.38 -2.00
N THR A 23 0.14 12.50 -2.35
CA THR A 23 -0.08 13.64 -1.45
C THR A 23 -0.86 13.20 -0.21
N GLN A 24 -1.96 12.50 -0.42
CA GLN A 24 -2.82 12.03 0.66
C GLN A 24 -2.11 11.01 1.56
N LEU A 25 -1.31 10.10 0.99
CA LEU A 25 -0.48 9.18 1.78
C LEU A 25 0.54 9.92 2.65
N ASN A 26 1.17 10.97 2.13
CA ASN A 26 2.08 11.80 2.91
C ASN A 26 1.37 12.46 4.11
N ASP A 27 0.15 12.98 3.91
CA ASP A 27 -0.61 13.60 4.99
C ASP A 27 -0.92 12.60 6.09
N TRP A 28 -1.31 11.37 5.78
CA TRP A 28 -1.55 10.31 6.77
C TRP A 28 -0.26 9.85 7.45
N LEU A 29 0.83 9.72 6.71
CA LEU A 29 2.14 9.41 7.32
C LEU A 29 2.53 10.50 8.34
N MET A 30 2.33 11.77 8.00
CA MET A 30 2.62 12.88 8.91
C MET A 30 1.71 12.87 10.14
N ASP A 31 0.43 12.57 10.00
CA ASP A 31 -0.53 12.45 11.10
C ASP A 31 -0.15 11.33 12.07
N GLU A 32 0.43 10.25 11.55
CA GLU A 32 0.95 9.12 12.34
C GLU A 32 2.40 9.32 12.83
N GLY A 33 2.91 10.55 12.78
CA GLY A 33 4.20 10.93 13.36
C GLY A 33 5.43 10.70 12.48
N TRP A 34 5.26 10.39 11.19
CA TRP A 34 6.36 10.36 10.25
C TRP A 34 6.77 11.79 9.86
N GLY A 35 8.01 11.96 9.41
CA GLY A 35 8.41 13.22 8.77
C GLY A 35 7.79 13.37 7.38
N SER A 36 7.63 14.61 6.90
CA SER A 36 7.20 14.88 5.52
C SER A 36 8.07 14.14 4.52
N ALA A 37 7.44 13.45 3.56
CA ALA A 37 8.13 12.66 2.55
C ALA A 37 8.92 13.51 1.54
N ASP A 38 9.95 12.90 0.94
CA ASP A 38 10.43 13.32 -0.36
C ASP A 38 9.70 12.52 -1.45
N PHE A 39 9.48 13.13 -2.61
CA PHE A 39 8.73 12.50 -3.70
C PHE A 39 9.63 12.22 -4.90
N LEU A 40 9.39 11.07 -5.56
CA LEU A 40 9.84 10.81 -6.91
C LEU A 40 8.63 10.79 -7.84
N ASP A 41 8.66 11.60 -8.89
CA ASP A 41 7.57 11.70 -9.87
C ASP A 41 8.10 12.34 -11.15
N ASP A 42 7.73 11.80 -12.31
CA ASP A 42 8.22 12.28 -13.60
C ASP A 42 7.61 13.64 -14.01
N ASN A 43 6.52 14.07 -13.38
CA ASN A 43 5.75 15.26 -13.78
C ASN A 43 5.60 16.31 -12.67
N ALA A 44 5.98 16.00 -11.43
CA ALA A 44 5.83 16.93 -10.31
C ALA A 44 7.05 17.84 -10.16
N PRO A 45 6.87 19.17 -10.19
CA PRO A 45 8.00 20.12 -10.15
C PRO A 45 8.70 20.18 -8.79
N ASP A 46 8.07 19.72 -7.72
CA ASP A 46 8.60 19.66 -6.35
C ASP A 46 9.16 18.26 -5.99
N ALA A 47 9.17 17.33 -6.94
CA ALA A 47 9.80 16.03 -6.75
C ALA A 47 11.34 16.17 -6.73
N VAL A 48 12.01 15.36 -5.91
CA VAL A 48 13.48 15.34 -5.82
C VAL A 48 14.13 14.57 -6.96
N GLY A 49 13.35 13.89 -7.80
CA GLY A 49 13.76 13.14 -8.98
C GLY A 49 12.60 12.43 -9.63
N GLY A 50 12.84 11.78 -10.77
CA GLY A 50 11.84 11.00 -11.50
C GLY A 50 11.68 9.58 -10.96
N LEU A 51 10.64 8.87 -11.40
CA LEU A 51 10.40 7.48 -11.02
C LEU A 51 11.54 6.54 -11.45
N ARG A 52 12.29 6.90 -12.51
CA ARG A 52 13.47 6.15 -12.97
C ARG A 52 14.64 6.24 -11.99
N ASP A 53 14.68 7.28 -11.18
CA ASP A 53 15.72 7.51 -10.17
C ASP A 53 15.46 6.72 -8.87
N SER A 54 14.41 5.92 -8.85
CA SER A 54 13.95 5.15 -7.67
C SER A 54 15.01 4.19 -7.09
N VAL A 55 16.09 3.94 -7.81
CA VAL A 55 17.21 3.12 -7.35
C VAL A 55 18.54 3.89 -7.27
N ASP A 56 18.53 5.22 -7.49
CA ASP A 56 19.73 6.04 -7.38
C ASP A 56 20.18 6.16 -5.91
N PRO A 57 21.40 5.69 -5.55
CA PRO A 57 21.90 5.75 -4.19
C PRO A 57 22.07 7.19 -3.67
N ALA A 58 22.16 8.20 -4.54
CA ALA A 58 22.25 9.60 -4.14
C ALA A 58 20.92 10.12 -3.59
N ILE A 59 19.81 9.64 -4.12
CA ILE A 59 18.44 9.99 -3.70
C ILE A 59 17.97 9.04 -2.59
N LEU A 60 18.23 7.76 -2.76
CA LEU A 60 17.80 6.70 -1.86
C LEU A 60 18.91 6.35 -0.87
N LYS A 61 18.95 7.02 0.26
CA LYS A 61 19.82 6.61 1.38
C LYS A 61 19.33 5.25 1.90
N ARG A 62 20.22 4.25 1.94
CA ARG A 62 19.94 2.90 2.47
C ARG A 62 19.27 2.98 3.85
N GLY A 63 18.28 2.11 4.05
CA GLY A 63 17.48 2.05 5.29
C GLY A 63 16.40 3.12 5.41
N ARG A 64 16.14 3.89 4.35
CA ARG A 64 14.99 4.78 4.27
C ARG A 64 13.76 3.98 3.82
N PRO A 65 12.61 4.10 4.50
CA PRO A 65 11.38 3.46 4.06
C PRO A 65 10.88 4.13 2.77
N ALA A 66 10.40 3.33 1.84
CA ALA A 66 9.85 3.78 0.57
C ALA A 66 8.45 3.22 0.36
N PHE A 67 7.54 4.08 -0.07
CA PHE A 67 6.17 3.73 -0.41
C PHE A 67 5.92 4.02 -1.89
N VAL A 68 5.12 3.19 -2.56
CA VAL A 68 4.78 3.40 -3.98
C VAL A 68 3.29 3.73 -4.07
N ALA A 69 2.98 5.02 -4.29
CA ALA A 69 1.64 5.58 -4.31
C ALA A 69 1.14 5.82 -5.74
N LEU A 70 1.14 4.78 -6.56
CA LEU A 70 0.72 4.82 -7.96
C LEU A 70 -0.57 4.05 -8.19
N GLY A 71 -1.48 4.62 -8.97
CA GLY A 71 -2.72 3.98 -9.39
C GLY A 71 -2.52 2.86 -10.42
N ASP A 72 -1.41 2.86 -11.16
CA ASP A 72 -1.04 1.75 -12.06
C ASP A 72 -0.55 0.57 -11.22
N ASN A 73 -1.36 -0.49 -11.18
CA ASN A 73 -1.13 -1.67 -10.36
C ASN A 73 0.15 -2.44 -10.77
N LYS A 74 0.44 -2.52 -12.06
CA LYS A 74 1.63 -3.23 -12.57
C LYS A 74 2.90 -2.45 -12.28
N LEU A 75 2.90 -1.15 -12.61
CA LEU A 75 4.04 -0.28 -12.37
C LEU A 75 4.35 -0.18 -10.87
N ARG A 76 3.33 -0.15 -10.01
CA ARG A 76 3.49 -0.15 -8.55
C ARG A 76 4.28 -1.37 -8.07
N VAL A 77 3.89 -2.57 -8.50
CA VAL A 77 4.59 -3.81 -8.12
C VAL A 77 6.00 -3.87 -8.70
N GLU A 78 6.19 -3.44 -9.94
CA GLU A 78 7.52 -3.36 -10.57
C GLU A 78 8.49 -2.48 -9.78
N LEU A 79 8.03 -1.30 -9.35
CA LEU A 79 8.85 -0.38 -8.56
C LEU A 79 9.13 -0.93 -7.15
N LEU A 80 8.16 -1.58 -6.50
CA LEU A 80 8.38 -2.27 -5.23
C LEU A 80 9.45 -3.37 -5.35
N GLN A 81 9.42 -4.16 -6.42
CA GLN A 81 10.43 -5.19 -6.67
C GLN A 81 11.82 -4.60 -6.91
N LYS A 82 11.91 -3.51 -7.67
CA LYS A 82 13.18 -2.79 -7.89
C LYS A 82 13.75 -2.24 -6.58
N LEU A 83 12.91 -1.64 -5.74
CA LEU A 83 13.31 -1.12 -4.43
C LEU A 83 13.82 -2.26 -3.52
N ALA A 84 13.10 -3.37 -3.45
CA ALA A 84 13.49 -4.54 -2.65
C ALA A 84 14.82 -5.14 -3.14
N ALA A 85 15.01 -5.28 -4.46
CA ALA A 85 16.27 -5.76 -5.05
C ALA A 85 17.46 -4.83 -4.78
N ALA A 86 17.20 -3.51 -4.65
CA ALA A 86 18.21 -2.51 -4.26
C ALA A 86 18.47 -2.46 -2.74
N GLY A 87 17.77 -3.27 -1.94
CA GLY A 87 17.93 -3.37 -0.48
C GLY A 87 17.22 -2.28 0.31
N TYR A 88 16.16 -1.69 -0.25
CA TYR A 88 15.32 -0.72 0.46
C TYR A 88 14.17 -1.40 1.19
N SER A 89 13.75 -0.81 2.31
CA SER A 89 12.55 -1.23 3.02
C SER A 89 11.31 -0.71 2.29
N THR A 90 10.37 -1.60 2.01
CA THR A 90 9.03 -1.28 1.48
C THR A 90 7.99 -1.72 2.51
N PRO A 91 7.84 -0.98 3.62
CA PRO A 91 6.97 -1.41 4.72
C PRO A 91 5.51 -1.42 4.30
N VAL A 92 4.72 -2.16 5.05
CA VAL A 92 3.26 -2.05 5.02
C VAL A 92 2.88 -0.76 5.74
N PHE A 93 1.99 0.04 5.14
CA PHE A 93 1.32 1.14 5.82
C PHE A 93 -0.07 0.68 6.25
N ILE A 94 -0.39 0.85 7.52
CA ILE A 94 -1.73 0.59 8.08
C ILE A 94 -2.10 1.82 8.86
N SER A 95 -3.13 2.54 8.42
CA SER A 95 -3.65 3.70 9.16
C SER A 95 -4.17 3.27 10.52
N ASP A 96 -3.90 4.07 11.56
CA ASP A 96 -4.43 3.86 12.92
C ASP A 96 -5.98 3.81 12.94
N ALA A 97 -6.64 4.42 11.95
CA ALA A 97 -8.09 4.37 11.77
C ALA A 97 -8.58 3.16 10.96
N ALA A 98 -7.70 2.26 10.52
CA ALA A 98 -8.07 1.00 9.87
C ALA A 98 -8.28 -0.13 10.88
N SER A 99 -9.05 -1.14 10.51
CA SER A 99 -9.23 -2.35 11.31
C SER A 99 -8.67 -3.56 10.55
N VAL A 100 -7.56 -4.11 11.03
CA VAL A 100 -6.90 -5.26 10.44
C VAL A 100 -6.85 -6.40 11.43
N SER A 101 -7.36 -7.58 11.04
CA SER A 101 -7.32 -8.77 11.87
C SER A 101 -5.87 -9.22 12.12
N PRO A 102 -5.53 -9.66 13.36
CA PRO A 102 -4.18 -10.15 13.67
C PRO A 102 -3.76 -11.40 12.86
N SER A 103 -4.71 -12.17 12.32
CA SER A 103 -4.42 -13.33 11.47
C SER A 103 -4.34 -12.99 9.97
N ALA A 104 -4.63 -11.74 9.59
CA ALA A 104 -4.47 -11.32 8.20
C ALA A 104 -2.99 -11.27 7.80
N VAL A 105 -2.69 -11.70 6.59
CA VAL A 105 -1.35 -11.67 6.00
C VAL A 105 -1.27 -10.53 5.00
N LEU A 106 -0.39 -9.58 5.26
CA LEU A 106 -0.13 -8.45 4.36
C LEU A 106 1.33 -8.52 3.88
N GLU A 107 1.52 -8.66 2.57
CA GLU A 107 2.85 -8.67 1.99
C GLU A 107 3.43 -7.25 1.87
N PRO A 108 4.78 -7.12 1.64
CA PRO A 108 5.44 -5.83 1.60
C PRO A 108 4.79 -4.82 0.64
N GLY A 109 4.83 -3.54 1.00
CA GLY A 109 4.32 -2.45 0.19
C GLY A 109 2.79 -2.33 0.14
N CYS A 110 2.05 -3.11 0.92
CA CYS A 110 0.61 -2.92 1.10
C CYS A 110 0.32 -1.57 1.79
N ILE A 111 -0.78 -0.94 1.37
CA ILE A 111 -1.26 0.33 1.93
C ILE A 111 -2.72 0.15 2.33
N ILE A 112 -2.98 0.24 3.64
CA ILE A 112 -4.31 0.09 4.24
C ILE A 112 -4.73 1.44 4.79
N LEU A 113 -5.77 2.03 4.21
CA LEU A 113 -6.17 3.41 4.44
C LEU A 113 -7.23 3.56 5.55
N PRO A 114 -7.52 4.80 6.00
CA PRO A 114 -8.48 5.02 7.07
C PRO A 114 -9.83 4.34 6.84
N GLN A 115 -10.41 3.77 7.90
CA GLN A 115 -11.70 3.07 7.91
C GLN A 115 -11.75 1.82 7.00
N ALA A 116 -10.63 1.37 6.43
CA ALA A 116 -10.56 0.10 5.75
C ALA A 116 -10.66 -1.05 6.75
N TYR A 117 -11.29 -2.15 6.33
CA TYR A 117 -11.38 -3.38 7.11
C TYR A 117 -10.69 -4.53 6.37
N VAL A 118 -9.84 -5.27 7.08
CA VAL A 118 -9.22 -6.51 6.60
C VAL A 118 -9.49 -7.62 7.61
N GLY A 119 -10.28 -8.59 7.18
CA GLY A 119 -10.80 -9.69 8.00
C GLY A 119 -9.78 -10.77 8.33
N ALA A 120 -10.20 -11.71 9.20
CA ALA A 120 -9.38 -12.83 9.64
C ALA A 120 -8.94 -13.71 8.46
N ASP A 121 -7.68 -14.14 8.48
CA ASP A 121 -7.08 -15.03 7.48
C ASP A 121 -7.17 -14.50 6.02
N ALA A 122 -7.46 -13.20 5.85
CA ALA A 122 -7.32 -12.57 4.54
C ALA A 122 -5.84 -12.48 4.14
N HIS A 123 -5.55 -12.72 2.86
CA HIS A 123 -4.19 -12.64 2.31
C HIS A 123 -4.11 -11.56 1.23
N LEU A 124 -3.22 -10.60 1.41
CA LEU A 124 -2.98 -9.50 0.50
C LEU A 124 -1.55 -9.60 -0.06
N GLY A 125 -1.45 -9.84 -1.37
CA GLY A 125 -0.16 -9.90 -2.07
C GLY A 125 0.56 -8.56 -2.13
N VAL A 126 1.83 -8.58 -2.57
CA VAL A 126 2.73 -7.42 -2.63
C VAL A 126 2.05 -6.20 -3.24
N GLY A 127 2.13 -5.07 -2.54
CA GLY A 127 1.69 -3.78 -3.06
C GLY A 127 0.19 -3.61 -3.23
N CYS A 128 -0.64 -4.39 -2.52
CA CYS A 128 -2.09 -4.16 -2.51
C CYS A 128 -2.42 -2.82 -1.85
N ILE A 129 -3.48 -2.19 -2.36
CA ILE A 129 -4.09 -1.00 -1.75
C ILE A 129 -5.52 -1.36 -1.33
N VAL A 130 -5.82 -1.19 -0.05
CA VAL A 130 -7.18 -1.21 0.48
C VAL A 130 -7.52 0.23 0.84
N ASN A 131 -8.30 0.88 -0.02
CA ASN A 131 -8.55 2.32 0.07
C ASN A 131 -9.56 2.65 1.18
N ALA A 132 -9.77 3.94 1.44
CA ALA A 132 -10.61 4.41 2.54
C ALA A 132 -12.01 3.77 2.52
N GLY A 133 -12.42 3.21 3.67
CA GLY A 133 -13.71 2.55 3.83
C GLY A 133 -13.92 1.27 3.00
N ALA A 134 -12.88 0.75 2.33
CA ALA A 134 -12.97 -0.52 1.61
C ALA A 134 -12.95 -1.71 2.57
N ILE A 135 -13.56 -2.82 2.15
CA ILE A 135 -13.70 -4.03 2.96
C ILE A 135 -13.07 -5.21 2.21
N VAL A 136 -12.15 -5.88 2.87
CA VAL A 136 -11.63 -7.19 2.49
C VAL A 136 -12.02 -8.16 3.60
N ASP A 137 -13.01 -9.03 3.33
CA ASP A 137 -13.58 -9.90 4.35
C ASP A 137 -12.68 -11.13 4.64
N HIS A 138 -13.06 -11.94 5.62
CA HIS A 138 -12.26 -13.07 6.09
C HIS A 138 -11.97 -14.10 4.98
N ASN A 139 -10.79 -14.71 5.02
CA ASN A 139 -10.32 -15.69 4.02
C ASN A 139 -10.29 -15.17 2.56
N ALA A 140 -10.49 -13.88 2.32
CA ALA A 140 -10.36 -13.31 0.98
C ALA A 140 -8.90 -13.34 0.52
N HIS A 141 -8.68 -13.56 -0.78
CA HIS A 141 -7.33 -13.62 -1.36
C HIS A 141 -7.17 -12.57 -2.46
N LEU A 142 -6.28 -11.62 -2.22
CA LEU A 142 -5.91 -10.60 -3.18
C LEU A 142 -4.52 -10.91 -3.76
N GLY A 143 -4.43 -11.06 -5.07
CA GLY A 143 -3.17 -11.19 -5.78
C GLY A 143 -2.31 -9.93 -5.67
N ARG A 144 -1.12 -9.94 -6.26
CA ARG A 144 -0.18 -8.82 -6.23
C ARG A 144 -0.77 -7.56 -6.85
N GLY A 145 -0.55 -6.43 -6.22
CA GLY A 145 -0.92 -5.13 -6.77
C GLY A 145 -2.43 -4.91 -6.90
N VAL A 146 -3.25 -5.69 -6.25
CA VAL A 146 -4.70 -5.44 -6.25
C VAL A 146 -5.00 -4.10 -5.61
N HIS A 147 -5.93 -3.36 -6.21
CA HIS A 147 -6.42 -2.09 -5.66
C HIS A 147 -7.92 -2.19 -5.41
N VAL A 148 -8.31 -2.24 -4.15
CA VAL A 148 -9.70 -2.09 -3.73
C VAL A 148 -9.96 -0.60 -3.53
N ALA A 149 -10.71 0.01 -4.45
CA ALA A 149 -11.00 1.45 -4.44
C ALA A 149 -11.92 1.85 -3.27
N PRO A 150 -12.10 3.15 -2.97
CA PRO A 150 -12.89 3.59 -1.82
C PRO A 150 -14.29 2.95 -1.77
N GLY A 151 -14.61 2.32 -0.63
CA GLY A 151 -15.90 1.63 -0.44
C GLY A 151 -16.10 0.37 -1.28
N GLY A 152 -15.07 -0.13 -1.97
CA GLY A 152 -15.11 -1.43 -2.65
C GLY A 152 -15.13 -2.58 -1.63
N ILE A 153 -15.77 -3.69 -1.97
CA ILE A 153 -15.96 -4.83 -1.06
C ILE A 153 -15.48 -6.12 -1.74
N VAL A 154 -14.58 -6.83 -1.08
CA VAL A 154 -14.22 -8.20 -1.41
C VAL A 154 -14.80 -9.10 -0.33
N LYS A 155 -15.81 -9.90 -0.67
CA LYS A 155 -16.52 -10.76 0.29
C LYS A 155 -15.66 -11.94 0.73
N ALA A 156 -16.13 -12.60 1.77
CA ALA A 156 -15.46 -13.76 2.37
C ALA A 156 -15.07 -14.81 1.35
N SER A 157 -13.82 -15.28 1.41
CA SER A 157 -13.22 -16.28 0.52
C SER A 157 -13.26 -15.93 -0.99
N ALA A 158 -13.56 -14.69 -1.33
CA ALA A 158 -13.47 -14.23 -2.71
C ALA A 158 -12.01 -14.01 -3.12
N GLU A 159 -11.73 -14.17 -4.40
CA GLU A 159 -10.40 -14.02 -4.96
C GLU A 159 -10.37 -12.87 -5.99
N VAL A 160 -9.33 -12.08 -5.94
CA VAL A 160 -9.02 -11.06 -6.94
C VAL A 160 -7.65 -11.36 -7.52
N ALA A 161 -7.58 -11.59 -8.83
CA ALA A 161 -6.33 -11.94 -9.51
C ALA A 161 -5.29 -10.81 -9.44
N ASP A 162 -4.02 -11.14 -9.70
CA ASP A 162 -2.92 -10.18 -9.79
C ASP A 162 -3.31 -8.95 -10.62
N PHE A 163 -2.95 -7.78 -10.11
CA PHE A 163 -3.18 -6.46 -10.72
C PHE A 163 -4.66 -6.08 -10.92
N GLY A 164 -5.58 -6.86 -10.33
CA GLY A 164 -7.01 -6.57 -10.37
C GLY A 164 -7.34 -5.24 -9.71
N LYS A 165 -8.48 -4.68 -10.09
CA LYS A 165 -9.05 -3.50 -9.45
C LYS A 165 -10.50 -3.80 -9.08
N VAL A 166 -10.88 -3.46 -7.88
CA VAL A 166 -12.28 -3.43 -7.42
C VAL A 166 -12.67 -1.98 -7.37
N ASP A 167 -13.62 -1.57 -8.22
CA ASP A 167 -14.01 -0.17 -8.33
C ASP A 167 -14.80 0.32 -7.10
N SER A 168 -14.96 1.64 -6.96
CA SER A 168 -15.69 2.22 -5.83
C SER A 168 -17.13 1.71 -5.79
N GLY A 169 -17.50 1.12 -4.63
CA GLY A 169 -18.81 0.52 -4.43
C GLY A 169 -19.02 -0.84 -5.13
N GLU A 170 -18.05 -1.34 -5.85
CA GLU A 170 -18.10 -2.68 -6.44
C GLU A 170 -18.01 -3.76 -5.36
N ILE A 171 -18.71 -4.88 -5.58
CA ILE A 171 -18.71 -6.03 -4.70
C ILE A 171 -18.23 -7.27 -5.45
N VAL A 172 -17.06 -7.78 -5.07
CA VAL A 172 -16.58 -9.09 -5.50
C VAL A 172 -17.25 -10.16 -4.62
N ARG A 173 -18.00 -11.05 -5.23
CA ARG A 173 -18.84 -12.02 -4.53
C ARG A 173 -18.06 -13.24 -4.07
N SER A 174 -18.53 -13.87 -2.99
CA SER A 174 -18.03 -15.15 -2.53
C SER A 174 -18.31 -16.25 -3.57
N PRO A 175 -17.44 -17.29 -3.66
CA PRO A 175 -17.62 -18.37 -4.65
C PRO A 175 -18.95 -19.10 -4.55
N TRP A 176 -19.54 -19.17 -3.36
CA TRP A 176 -20.83 -19.85 -3.11
C TRP A 176 -22.08 -18.99 -3.38
N GLU A 177 -21.95 -17.69 -3.62
CA GLU A 177 -23.10 -16.82 -3.92
C GLU A 177 -23.59 -16.94 -5.37
N ASN A 178 -22.85 -17.70 -6.19
CA ASN A 178 -23.20 -17.94 -7.60
C ASN A 178 -23.77 -19.37 -7.84
N GLN A 179 -24.16 -20.08 -6.76
CA GLN A 179 -24.73 -21.44 -6.84
C GLN A 179 -26.25 -21.44 -6.73
#